data_0946c39efcef9a422165d50d38b0ef18
#
_entry.id   0946c39efcef9a422165d50d38b0ef18
#
_cell.length_a   1.000
_cell.length_b   1.000
_cell.length_c   1.000
_cell.angle_alpha   90.00
_cell.angle_beta   90.00
_cell.angle_gamma   90.00
#
_symmetry.space_group_name_H-M   'P 1'
#
loop_
_entity.id
_entity.type
_entity.pdbx_description
1 polymer ?
#
loop_
_entity_poly.entity_id
_entity_poly.type
_entity_poly.pdbx_seq_one_letter_code
_entity_poly.pdbx_strand_id
1 'polypeptide(L)'
;MNTADNMPAILLIATFDTKAEEALYLRRKMESLGCRVLSMDTGILLESGTVTDINRHEVAKAGGSSIREMVASGDKGKCIDAMRKGACALSRKLYDAGGFAGVISIGGAQGTDIGTAAMRELPFGVPKFMVSTVASGRATFGPFVGTKDIIMMHSVADIQGVNFMTRRVFDNAAAAVCGMVKNLRGHDAASCPRKFPVALSMLGTVTQGAMRAKRLLREKGYDAIAFHQNGTGGIAMEEMIREGIFKGVLDLNLHELGDSVANGLHASIGDGRLTAAGALGIPQVVVPGSINYAVMGPVETLLPEIRERKYIVHNSQLTLVRLTREELQRTAVIMADRLNMAKGPTHVFIPLRGFSYPDHPGRGHWDPEDNGLFIRALKAPLSSSIPYDEIDRNINDDAFIDTVVEALVRFMNP
;
A
#
# COMPACT_ATOMS: atom_id res chain seq x y z
N MET A 1 -24.81 -13.10 -30.61
CA MET A 1 -23.78 -12.42 -29.82
C MET A 1 -22.45 -13.16 -30.06
N ASN A 2 -21.46 -12.44 -30.58
CA ASN A 2 -20.17 -13.03 -30.95
C ASN A 2 -19.47 -13.54 -29.69
N THR A 3 -19.10 -14.81 -29.63
CA THR A 3 -18.40 -15.44 -28.50
C THR A 3 -17.05 -14.75 -28.18
N ALA A 4 -16.48 -14.02 -29.13
CA ALA A 4 -15.23 -13.27 -28.96
C ALA A 4 -15.37 -12.05 -28.05
N ASP A 5 -16.53 -11.38 -28.02
CA ASP A 5 -16.77 -10.18 -27.19
C ASP A 5 -16.91 -10.51 -25.71
N ASN A 6 -17.07 -11.79 -25.36
CA ASN A 6 -17.27 -12.24 -23.99
C ASN A 6 -16.02 -12.86 -23.34
N MET A 7 -14.87 -12.90 -24.02
CA MET A 7 -13.63 -13.42 -23.44
C MET A 7 -12.94 -12.37 -22.56
N PRO A 8 -12.47 -12.74 -21.34
CA PRO A 8 -11.74 -11.81 -20.52
C PRO A 8 -10.42 -11.40 -21.19
N ALA A 9 -10.14 -10.11 -21.22
CA ALA A 9 -8.91 -9.58 -21.77
C ALA A 9 -7.82 -9.46 -20.69
N ILE A 10 -6.58 -9.76 -21.05
CA ILE A 10 -5.38 -9.62 -20.21
C ILE A 10 -4.42 -8.67 -20.91
N LEU A 11 -3.90 -7.68 -20.21
CA LEU A 11 -2.83 -6.83 -20.70
C LEU A 11 -1.49 -7.52 -20.50
N LEU A 12 -0.76 -7.75 -21.60
CA LEU A 12 0.62 -8.28 -21.59
C LEU A 12 1.60 -7.15 -21.85
N ILE A 13 2.44 -6.85 -20.86
CA ILE A 13 3.48 -5.82 -20.94
C ILE A 13 4.84 -6.49 -21.09
N ALA A 14 5.60 -6.15 -22.14
CA ALA A 14 6.95 -6.66 -22.34
C ALA A 14 7.80 -5.71 -23.19
N THR A 15 9.13 -5.87 -23.12
CA THR A 15 10.09 -5.22 -24.01
C THR A 15 10.20 -6.06 -25.31
N PHE A 16 9.35 -5.79 -26.29
CA PHE A 16 9.27 -6.60 -27.52
C PHE A 16 10.52 -6.50 -28.41
N ASP A 17 11.37 -5.51 -28.19
CA ASP A 17 12.68 -5.42 -28.86
C ASP A 17 13.65 -6.55 -28.47
N THR A 18 13.50 -7.11 -27.26
CA THR A 18 14.38 -8.16 -26.73
C THR A 18 13.68 -9.42 -26.27
N LYS A 19 12.34 -9.37 -26.12
CA LYS A 19 11.53 -10.45 -25.53
C LYS A 19 10.29 -10.79 -26.40
N ALA A 20 10.36 -10.50 -27.73
CA ALA A 20 9.22 -10.74 -28.62
C ALA A 20 8.83 -12.23 -28.68
N GLU A 21 9.81 -13.13 -28.78
CA GLU A 21 9.55 -14.58 -28.86
C GLU A 21 8.78 -15.08 -27.63
N GLU A 22 9.26 -14.71 -26.44
CA GLU A 22 8.70 -15.13 -25.17
C GLU A 22 7.31 -14.50 -24.95
N ALA A 23 7.16 -13.22 -25.25
CA ALA A 23 5.88 -12.51 -25.14
C ALA A 23 4.83 -13.10 -26.10
N LEU A 24 5.20 -13.41 -27.34
CA LEU A 24 4.32 -14.06 -28.31
C LEU A 24 3.97 -15.50 -27.90
N TYR A 25 4.92 -16.23 -27.30
CA TYR A 25 4.62 -17.55 -26.75
C TYR A 25 3.57 -17.44 -25.64
N LEU A 26 3.79 -16.55 -24.69
CA LEU A 26 2.88 -16.31 -23.56
C LEU A 26 1.50 -15.85 -24.03
N ARG A 27 1.44 -14.94 -25.02
CA ARG A 27 0.20 -14.49 -25.66
C ARG A 27 -0.59 -15.69 -26.22
N ARG A 28 0.05 -16.50 -27.10
CA ARG A 28 -0.60 -17.69 -27.67
C ARG A 28 -1.09 -18.68 -26.62
N LYS A 29 -0.33 -18.84 -25.54
CA LYS A 29 -0.73 -19.73 -24.44
C LYS A 29 -1.98 -19.22 -23.73
N MET A 30 -2.05 -17.94 -23.39
CA MET A 30 -3.24 -17.35 -22.77
C MET A 30 -4.46 -17.38 -23.71
N GLU A 31 -4.26 -17.14 -24.99
CA GLU A 31 -5.31 -17.25 -26.01
C GLU A 31 -5.84 -18.70 -26.10
N SER A 32 -4.96 -19.71 -26.08
CA SER A 32 -5.36 -21.12 -26.02
C SER A 32 -6.12 -21.50 -24.77
N LEU A 33 -5.93 -20.75 -23.68
CA LEU A 33 -6.67 -20.89 -22.44
C LEU A 33 -7.98 -20.09 -22.44
N GLY A 34 -8.38 -19.49 -23.56
CA GLY A 34 -9.66 -18.77 -23.71
C GLY A 34 -9.66 -17.37 -23.09
N CYS A 35 -8.54 -16.68 -23.10
CA CYS A 35 -8.43 -15.27 -22.77
C CYS A 35 -8.05 -14.45 -24.02
N ARG A 36 -8.57 -13.25 -24.16
CA ARG A 36 -8.08 -12.29 -25.15
C ARG A 36 -6.84 -11.58 -24.57
N VAL A 37 -5.85 -11.28 -25.40
CA VAL A 37 -4.63 -10.61 -24.96
C VAL A 37 -4.44 -9.29 -25.68
N LEU A 38 -4.20 -8.22 -24.94
CA LEU A 38 -3.73 -6.94 -25.43
C LEU A 38 -2.23 -6.86 -25.13
N SER A 39 -1.40 -6.63 -26.14
CA SER A 39 0.05 -6.49 -25.99
C SER A 39 0.49 -5.05 -25.95
N MET A 40 1.35 -4.68 -24.99
CA MET A 40 1.98 -3.37 -24.86
C MET A 40 3.50 -3.53 -24.96
N ASP A 41 4.08 -2.84 -25.94
CA ASP A 41 5.54 -2.83 -26.15
C ASP A 41 6.18 -1.69 -25.38
N THR A 42 7.09 -2.03 -24.45
CA THR A 42 7.91 -1.10 -23.68
C THR A 42 9.38 -1.13 -24.07
N GLY A 43 9.73 -1.67 -25.24
CA GLY A 43 11.08 -1.71 -25.79
C GLY A 43 11.63 -0.34 -26.15
N ILE A 44 12.94 -0.15 -25.94
CA ILE A 44 13.63 1.14 -26.16
C ILE A 44 14.68 1.04 -27.28
N LEU A 45 15.35 -0.13 -27.37
CA LEU A 45 16.59 -0.25 -28.14
C LEU A 45 16.36 -0.45 -29.64
N LEU A 46 15.56 -1.43 -29.99
CA LEU A 46 15.39 -1.88 -31.39
C LEU A 46 13.90 -1.89 -31.77
N GLU A 47 13.63 -1.83 -33.07
CA GLU A 47 12.30 -2.15 -33.58
C GLU A 47 12.12 -3.65 -33.59
N SER A 48 11.08 -4.13 -32.90
CA SER A 48 10.84 -5.58 -32.73
C SER A 48 10.36 -6.26 -34.01
N GLY A 49 9.88 -5.50 -35.01
CA GLY A 49 9.16 -6.06 -36.17
C GLY A 49 7.83 -6.73 -35.80
N THR A 50 7.48 -6.78 -34.53
CA THR A 50 6.24 -7.39 -34.02
C THR A 50 5.15 -6.34 -33.92
N VAL A 51 3.97 -6.61 -34.50
CA VAL A 51 2.80 -5.77 -34.33
C VAL A 51 2.19 -6.00 -32.96
N THR A 52 2.15 -4.96 -32.15
CA THR A 52 1.54 -4.95 -30.83
C THR A 52 0.30 -4.08 -30.81
N ASP A 53 -0.65 -4.35 -29.90
CA ASP A 53 -1.90 -3.59 -29.79
C ASP A 53 -1.62 -2.15 -29.31
N ILE A 54 -0.59 -1.99 -28.48
CA ILE A 54 -0.06 -0.68 -28.04
C ILE A 54 1.45 -0.70 -28.33
N ASN A 55 1.87 0.11 -29.27
CA ASN A 55 3.26 0.12 -29.70
C ASN A 55 4.11 1.03 -28.81
N ARG A 56 5.44 0.87 -28.88
CA ARG A 56 6.40 1.62 -28.06
C ARG A 56 6.36 3.14 -28.26
N HIS A 57 5.95 3.61 -29.44
CA HIS A 57 5.84 5.05 -29.71
C HIS A 57 4.66 5.66 -28.94
N GLU A 58 3.55 4.92 -28.84
CA GLU A 58 2.40 5.33 -28.03
C GLU A 58 2.74 5.36 -26.55
N VAL A 59 3.50 4.37 -26.06
CA VAL A 59 3.98 4.33 -24.68
C VAL A 59 4.93 5.51 -24.40
N ALA A 60 5.91 5.75 -25.27
CA ALA A 60 6.84 6.88 -25.12
C ALA A 60 6.11 8.22 -25.10
N LYS A 61 5.15 8.42 -26.02
CA LYS A 61 4.33 9.63 -26.08
C LYS A 61 3.50 9.84 -24.80
N ALA A 62 2.89 8.78 -24.29
CA ALA A 62 2.14 8.85 -23.03
C ALA A 62 3.04 9.16 -21.83
N GLY A 63 4.32 8.79 -21.89
CA GLY A 63 5.35 9.14 -20.91
C GLY A 63 5.99 10.52 -21.08
N GLY A 64 5.49 11.32 -22.02
CA GLY A 64 5.96 12.69 -22.27
C GLY A 64 7.25 12.79 -23.08
N SER A 65 7.60 11.77 -23.90
CA SER A 65 8.79 11.73 -24.74
C SER A 65 8.51 11.05 -26.07
N SER A 66 9.53 10.91 -26.89
CA SER A 66 9.50 10.09 -28.11
C SER A 66 10.68 9.11 -28.14
N ILE A 67 10.54 8.00 -28.86
CA ILE A 67 11.63 7.03 -29.04
C ILE A 67 12.87 7.74 -29.61
N ARG A 68 12.69 8.68 -30.55
CA ARG A 68 13.77 9.45 -31.14
C ARG A 68 14.53 10.29 -30.11
N GLU A 69 13.82 11.02 -29.26
CA GLU A 69 14.41 11.82 -28.17
C GLU A 69 15.13 10.95 -27.15
N MET A 70 14.52 9.82 -26.76
CA MET A 70 15.12 8.87 -25.85
C MET A 70 16.43 8.30 -26.39
N VAL A 71 16.45 7.83 -27.63
CA VAL A 71 17.67 7.31 -28.28
C VAL A 71 18.73 8.42 -28.40
N ALA A 72 18.34 9.62 -28.78
CA ALA A 72 19.26 10.76 -28.91
C ALA A 72 19.85 11.21 -27.57
N SER A 73 19.15 10.99 -26.45
CA SER A 73 19.63 11.37 -25.11
C SER A 73 20.82 10.55 -24.64
N GLY A 74 20.99 9.32 -25.13
CA GLY A 74 21.98 8.37 -24.64
C GLY A 74 21.86 7.99 -23.15
N ASP A 75 20.81 8.48 -22.45
CA ASP A 75 20.56 8.25 -21.02
C ASP A 75 19.53 7.15 -20.82
N LYS A 76 20.02 5.96 -20.53
CA LYS A 76 19.17 4.79 -20.29
C LYS A 76 18.16 4.98 -19.13
N GLY A 77 18.55 5.70 -18.09
CA GLY A 77 17.67 5.97 -16.95
C GLY A 77 16.47 6.82 -17.33
N LYS A 78 16.69 7.91 -18.09
CA LYS A 78 15.61 8.74 -18.61
C LYS A 78 14.68 7.98 -19.55
N CYS A 79 15.25 7.11 -20.40
CA CYS A 79 14.44 6.27 -21.30
C CYS A 79 13.53 5.33 -20.52
N ILE A 80 14.06 4.63 -19.53
CA ILE A 80 13.28 3.73 -18.66
C ILE A 80 12.18 4.51 -17.93
N ASP A 81 12.49 5.69 -17.37
CA ASP A 81 11.52 6.52 -16.65
C ASP A 81 10.38 6.99 -17.57
N ALA A 82 10.68 7.42 -18.80
CA ALA A 82 9.66 7.79 -19.77
C ALA A 82 8.75 6.61 -20.14
N MET A 83 9.32 5.43 -20.43
CA MET A 83 8.54 4.24 -20.76
C MET A 83 7.72 3.76 -19.55
N ARG A 84 8.26 3.83 -18.34
CA ARG A 84 7.57 3.52 -17.10
C ARG A 84 6.35 4.43 -16.90
N LYS A 85 6.52 5.76 -17.02
CA LYS A 85 5.41 6.73 -16.93
C LYS A 85 4.35 6.46 -17.98
N GLY A 86 4.75 6.17 -19.21
CA GLY A 86 3.82 5.87 -20.31
C GLY A 86 3.05 4.57 -20.08
N ALA A 87 3.72 3.51 -19.63
CA ALA A 87 3.07 2.25 -19.30
C ALA A 87 2.07 2.42 -18.14
N CYS A 88 2.42 3.18 -17.10
CA CYS A 88 1.51 3.53 -16.01
C CYS A 88 0.25 4.23 -16.52
N ALA A 89 0.42 5.33 -17.25
CA ALA A 89 -0.69 6.15 -17.77
C ALA A 89 -1.63 5.36 -18.69
N LEU A 90 -1.07 4.56 -19.62
CA LEU A 90 -1.86 3.77 -20.56
C LEU A 90 -2.55 2.59 -19.89
N SER A 91 -1.90 1.90 -18.96
CA SER A 91 -2.51 0.80 -18.19
C SER A 91 -3.70 1.30 -17.39
N ARG A 92 -3.57 2.43 -16.69
CA ARG A 92 -4.67 3.02 -15.94
C ARG A 92 -5.83 3.44 -16.87
N LYS A 93 -5.54 4.17 -17.93
CA LYS A 93 -6.55 4.62 -18.92
C LYS A 93 -7.31 3.44 -19.55
N LEU A 94 -6.59 2.39 -19.95
CA LEU A 94 -7.21 1.22 -20.56
C LEU A 94 -8.07 0.45 -19.57
N TYR A 95 -7.61 0.31 -18.33
CA TYR A 95 -8.39 -0.34 -17.27
C TYR A 95 -9.68 0.42 -16.99
N ASP A 96 -9.63 1.75 -16.82
CA ASP A 96 -10.81 2.59 -16.58
C ASP A 96 -11.82 2.54 -17.73
N ALA A 97 -11.34 2.29 -18.95
CA ALA A 97 -12.18 2.08 -20.13
C ALA A 97 -12.71 0.62 -20.25
N GLY A 98 -12.42 -0.27 -19.29
CA GLY A 98 -12.84 -1.68 -19.34
C GLY A 98 -12.09 -2.53 -20.39
N GLY A 99 -10.92 -2.09 -20.84
CA GLY A 99 -10.17 -2.73 -21.92
C GLY A 99 -9.58 -4.10 -21.53
N PHE A 100 -9.30 -4.32 -20.25
CA PHE A 100 -8.79 -5.59 -19.73
C PHE A 100 -9.23 -5.83 -18.28
N ALA A 101 -9.11 -7.09 -17.83
CA ALA A 101 -9.51 -7.53 -16.48
C ALA A 101 -8.33 -8.03 -15.63
N GLY A 102 -7.14 -8.16 -16.19
CA GLY A 102 -5.92 -8.53 -15.49
C GLY A 102 -4.69 -8.18 -16.29
N VAL A 103 -3.52 -8.17 -15.65
CA VAL A 103 -2.25 -7.80 -16.26
C VAL A 103 -1.16 -8.85 -15.98
N ILE A 104 -0.35 -9.14 -16.97
CA ILE A 104 0.88 -9.93 -16.84
C ILE A 104 2.03 -9.20 -17.50
N SER A 105 3.21 -9.29 -16.90
CA SER A 105 4.45 -8.79 -17.49
C SER A 105 5.56 -9.80 -17.34
N ILE A 106 6.53 -9.76 -18.26
CA ILE A 106 7.73 -10.59 -18.25
C ILE A 106 8.98 -9.72 -18.43
N GLY A 107 10.07 -10.03 -17.75
CA GLY A 107 11.32 -9.30 -17.97
C GLY A 107 12.43 -9.55 -16.95
N GLY A 108 13.59 -8.97 -17.29
CA GLY A 108 14.69 -8.75 -16.36
C GLY A 108 14.45 -7.53 -15.50
N ALA A 109 15.50 -6.90 -14.97
CA ALA A 109 15.37 -5.75 -14.06
C ALA A 109 14.54 -4.59 -14.64
N GLN A 110 14.80 -4.19 -15.90
CA GLN A 110 14.06 -3.11 -16.57
C GLN A 110 12.58 -3.48 -16.81
N GLY A 111 12.31 -4.69 -17.34
CA GLY A 111 10.94 -5.15 -17.59
C GLY A 111 10.16 -5.32 -16.29
N THR A 112 10.83 -5.73 -15.21
CA THR A 112 10.22 -5.83 -13.88
C THR A 112 9.85 -4.44 -13.34
N ASP A 113 10.74 -3.46 -13.44
CA ASP A 113 10.46 -2.09 -12.98
C ASP A 113 9.26 -1.49 -13.73
N ILE A 114 9.26 -1.52 -15.06
CA ILE A 114 8.18 -0.98 -15.88
C ILE A 114 6.86 -1.73 -15.65
N GLY A 115 6.90 -3.07 -15.70
CA GLY A 115 5.70 -3.90 -15.56
C GLY A 115 5.04 -3.76 -14.18
N THR A 116 5.83 -3.80 -13.12
CA THR A 116 5.29 -3.65 -11.76
C THR A 116 4.84 -2.23 -11.46
N ALA A 117 5.49 -1.21 -12.03
CA ALA A 117 5.02 0.16 -11.94
C ALA A 117 3.62 0.32 -12.57
N ALA A 118 3.40 -0.21 -13.77
CA ALA A 118 2.09 -0.22 -14.40
C ALA A 118 1.04 -1.00 -13.57
N MET A 119 1.44 -2.13 -12.96
CA MET A 119 0.57 -2.90 -12.07
C MET A 119 0.16 -2.14 -10.82
N ARG A 120 1.04 -1.31 -10.25
CA ARG A 120 0.74 -0.50 -9.06
C ARG A 120 -0.32 0.57 -9.30
N GLU A 121 -0.51 1.03 -10.53
CA GLU A 121 -1.58 1.97 -10.90
C GLU A 121 -2.98 1.33 -10.90
N LEU A 122 -3.06 0.01 -10.88
CA LEU A 122 -4.34 -0.70 -10.95
C LEU A 122 -4.94 -0.91 -9.55
N PRO A 123 -6.28 -0.90 -9.44
CA PRO A 123 -6.97 -1.09 -8.16
C PRO A 123 -6.66 -2.44 -7.50
N PHE A 124 -6.89 -2.50 -6.20
CA PHE A 124 -6.88 -3.76 -5.44
C PHE A 124 -7.85 -4.79 -6.05
N GLY A 125 -7.42 -6.06 -6.07
CA GLY A 125 -8.22 -7.18 -6.58
C GLY A 125 -8.11 -7.42 -8.08
N VAL A 126 -7.54 -6.50 -8.88
CA VAL A 126 -7.22 -6.77 -10.28
C VAL A 126 -6.06 -7.77 -10.34
N PRO A 127 -6.18 -8.92 -11.04
CA PRO A 127 -5.08 -9.87 -11.20
C PRO A 127 -3.81 -9.24 -11.78
N LYS A 128 -2.71 -9.30 -11.03
CA LYS A 128 -1.40 -8.72 -11.38
C LYS A 128 -0.33 -9.79 -11.25
N PHE A 129 0.31 -10.14 -12.35
CA PHE A 129 1.28 -11.24 -12.39
C PHE A 129 2.58 -10.82 -13.09
N MET A 130 3.70 -10.90 -12.38
CA MET A 130 5.02 -10.57 -12.92
C MET A 130 5.93 -11.81 -12.96
N VAL A 131 6.41 -12.20 -14.14
CA VAL A 131 7.48 -13.19 -14.30
C VAL A 131 8.81 -12.45 -14.43
N SER A 132 9.70 -12.66 -13.49
CA SER A 132 10.91 -11.83 -13.32
C SER A 132 12.15 -12.66 -13.06
N THR A 133 13.26 -12.30 -13.72
CA THR A 133 14.58 -12.87 -13.42
C THR A 133 15.16 -12.37 -12.09
N VAL A 134 14.66 -11.24 -11.57
CA VAL A 134 15.14 -10.63 -10.32
C VAL A 134 14.24 -10.94 -9.12
N ALA A 135 13.25 -11.81 -9.29
CA ALA A 135 12.37 -12.24 -8.20
C ALA A 135 13.01 -13.30 -7.30
N SER A 136 14.28 -13.15 -6.95
CA SER A 136 15.03 -14.13 -6.13
C SER A 136 16.25 -13.51 -5.44
N GLY A 137 16.91 -14.28 -4.59
CA GLY A 137 18.14 -13.92 -3.93
C GLY A 137 17.99 -12.80 -2.92
N ARG A 138 18.93 -11.87 -2.90
CA ARG A 138 18.93 -10.70 -2.00
C ARG A 138 18.10 -9.53 -2.54
N ALA A 139 17.42 -9.67 -3.68
CA ALA A 139 16.56 -8.62 -4.20
C ALA A 139 15.40 -8.37 -3.25
N THR A 140 15.18 -7.10 -2.92
CA THR A 140 14.02 -6.69 -2.12
C THR A 140 12.83 -6.46 -3.05
N PHE A 141 11.70 -7.10 -2.76
CA PHE A 141 10.48 -6.94 -3.56
C PHE A 141 9.79 -5.61 -3.32
N GLY A 142 10.04 -4.97 -2.18
CA GLY A 142 9.37 -3.73 -1.78
C GLY A 142 9.32 -2.66 -2.88
N PRO A 143 10.43 -2.30 -3.55
CA PRO A 143 10.44 -1.31 -4.61
C PRO A 143 9.57 -1.68 -5.82
N PHE A 144 9.40 -2.96 -6.10
CA PHE A 144 8.59 -3.46 -7.22
C PHE A 144 7.13 -3.63 -6.86
N VAL A 145 6.85 -4.27 -5.73
CA VAL A 145 5.48 -4.60 -5.30
C VAL A 145 4.80 -3.42 -4.61
N GLY A 146 5.56 -2.64 -3.83
CA GLY A 146 5.00 -1.59 -2.97
C GLY A 146 4.00 -2.18 -1.99
N THR A 147 2.79 -1.63 -1.96
CA THR A 147 1.67 -2.07 -1.12
C THR A 147 0.60 -2.83 -1.89
N LYS A 148 0.84 -3.15 -3.16
CA LYS A 148 -0.14 -3.77 -4.05
C LYS A 148 -0.07 -5.30 -4.05
N ASP A 149 -1.19 -5.92 -4.38
CA ASP A 149 -1.41 -7.36 -4.48
C ASP A 149 -0.80 -7.96 -5.78
N ILE A 150 0.52 -7.78 -5.97
CA ILE A 150 1.27 -8.27 -7.14
C ILE A 150 1.86 -9.65 -6.85
N ILE A 151 1.60 -10.62 -7.72
CA ILE A 151 2.26 -11.93 -7.69
C ILE A 151 3.58 -11.84 -8.45
N MET A 152 4.68 -12.16 -7.76
CA MET A 152 6.01 -12.26 -8.36
C MET A 152 6.41 -13.72 -8.55
N MET A 153 6.70 -14.12 -9.79
CA MET A 153 7.17 -15.45 -10.12
C MET A 153 8.61 -15.40 -10.65
N HIS A 154 9.52 -16.12 -10.00
CA HIS A 154 10.89 -16.22 -10.49
C HIS A 154 10.94 -17.05 -11.77
N SER A 155 11.65 -16.56 -12.80
CA SER A 155 11.82 -17.24 -14.07
C SER A 155 12.77 -18.45 -14.02
N VAL A 156 13.50 -18.61 -12.92
CA VAL A 156 14.53 -19.64 -12.65
C VAL A 156 15.74 -19.48 -13.56
N ALA A 157 15.53 -19.41 -14.87
CA ALA A 157 16.54 -19.10 -15.88
C ALA A 157 16.34 -17.67 -16.40
N ASP A 158 17.34 -17.13 -17.10
CA ASP A 158 17.17 -15.88 -17.83
C ASP A 158 16.06 -16.03 -18.89
N ILE A 159 15.30 -14.98 -19.07
CA ILE A 159 14.25 -14.89 -20.10
C ILE A 159 14.93 -14.59 -21.44
N GLN A 160 15.49 -15.63 -22.06
CA GLN A 160 16.17 -15.55 -23.35
C GLN A 160 15.85 -16.79 -24.18
N GLY A 161 14.88 -16.67 -25.08
CA GLY A 161 14.32 -17.74 -25.86
C GLY A 161 13.32 -18.63 -25.11
N VAL A 162 12.52 -19.36 -25.89
CA VAL A 162 11.51 -20.28 -25.36
C VAL A 162 12.11 -21.71 -25.33
N ASN A 163 12.78 -22.04 -24.23
CA ASN A 163 13.35 -23.37 -23.97
C ASN A 163 12.45 -24.18 -22.99
N PHE A 164 12.85 -25.38 -22.63
CA PHE A 164 12.03 -26.28 -21.80
C PHE A 164 11.74 -25.68 -20.40
N MET A 165 12.67 -24.88 -19.81
CA MET A 165 12.49 -24.26 -18.51
C MET A 165 11.56 -23.05 -18.61
N THR A 166 11.89 -22.10 -19.50
CA THR A 166 11.07 -20.89 -19.69
C THR A 166 9.67 -21.21 -20.14
N ARG A 167 9.49 -22.27 -21.01
CA ARG A 167 8.18 -22.77 -21.40
C ARG A 167 7.34 -23.18 -20.18
N ARG A 168 7.91 -23.97 -19.26
CA ARG A 168 7.18 -24.45 -18.08
C ARG A 168 6.77 -23.25 -17.18
N VAL A 169 7.66 -22.28 -17.02
CA VAL A 169 7.36 -21.06 -16.25
C VAL A 169 6.23 -20.27 -16.90
N PHE A 170 6.30 -20.04 -18.22
CA PHE A 170 5.27 -19.30 -18.96
C PHE A 170 3.93 -20.03 -19.00
N ASP A 171 3.92 -21.34 -19.14
CA ASP A 171 2.70 -22.16 -19.09
C ASP A 171 2.00 -22.00 -17.73
N ASN A 172 2.77 -22.06 -16.63
CA ASN A 172 2.24 -21.88 -15.28
C ASN A 172 1.74 -20.44 -15.06
N ALA A 173 2.48 -19.44 -15.51
CA ALA A 173 2.09 -18.04 -15.38
C ALA A 173 0.80 -17.72 -16.17
N ALA A 174 0.71 -18.24 -17.43
CA ALA A 174 -0.49 -18.11 -18.25
C ALA A 174 -1.70 -18.77 -17.59
N ALA A 175 -1.55 -19.99 -17.09
CA ALA A 175 -2.62 -20.70 -16.40
C ALA A 175 -3.09 -19.95 -15.16
N ALA A 176 -2.16 -19.42 -14.36
CA ALA A 176 -2.45 -18.67 -13.16
C ALA A 176 -3.24 -17.39 -13.46
N VAL A 177 -2.71 -16.50 -14.33
CA VAL A 177 -3.39 -15.23 -14.62
C VAL A 177 -4.73 -15.43 -15.33
N CYS A 178 -4.84 -16.39 -16.26
CA CYS A 178 -6.12 -16.72 -16.91
C CYS A 178 -7.14 -17.26 -15.90
N GLY A 179 -6.72 -18.12 -14.96
CA GLY A 179 -7.56 -18.61 -13.88
C GLY A 179 -8.07 -17.51 -12.97
N MET A 180 -7.19 -16.60 -12.55
CA MET A 180 -7.54 -15.44 -11.72
C MET A 180 -8.57 -14.54 -12.41
N VAL A 181 -8.35 -14.20 -13.69
CA VAL A 181 -9.25 -13.33 -14.46
C VAL A 181 -10.62 -13.97 -14.71
N LYS A 182 -10.65 -15.27 -14.97
CA LYS A 182 -11.91 -16.01 -15.12
C LYS A 182 -12.70 -16.10 -13.80
N ASN A 183 -12.00 -16.26 -12.68
CA ASN A 183 -12.61 -16.30 -11.35
C ASN A 183 -13.30 -14.99 -10.99
N LEU A 184 -12.80 -13.82 -11.43
CA LEU A 184 -13.47 -12.54 -11.21
C LEU A 184 -14.90 -12.49 -11.76
N ARG A 185 -15.17 -13.18 -12.86
CA ARG A 185 -16.51 -13.26 -13.46
C ARG A 185 -17.47 -14.18 -12.72
N GLY A 186 -16.94 -15.14 -11.96
CA GLY A 186 -17.72 -16.07 -11.14
C GLY A 186 -18.11 -15.52 -9.77
N HIS A 187 -17.48 -14.43 -9.33
CA HIS A 187 -17.84 -13.75 -8.10
C HIS A 187 -18.92 -12.71 -8.38
N ASP A 188 -20.17 -13.12 -8.30
CA ASP A 188 -21.27 -12.18 -8.14
C ASP A 188 -20.99 -11.33 -6.88
N ALA A 189 -20.82 -10.02 -7.06
CA ALA A 189 -20.69 -9.09 -5.94
C ALA A 189 -21.91 -9.17 -4.99
N ALA A 190 -23.00 -9.80 -5.43
CA ALA A 190 -24.20 -10.10 -4.66
C ALA A 190 -24.03 -11.28 -3.69
N SER A 191 -23.05 -12.17 -3.88
CA SER A 191 -22.88 -13.38 -3.05
C SER A 191 -22.22 -13.13 -1.70
N CYS A 192 -21.59 -11.96 -1.51
CA CYS A 192 -21.06 -11.52 -0.21
C CYS A 192 -21.82 -10.26 0.19
N PRO A 193 -22.71 -10.30 1.21
CA PRO A 193 -23.37 -9.09 1.69
C PRO A 193 -22.27 -8.09 2.09
N ARG A 194 -22.12 -7.03 1.31
CA ARG A 194 -21.15 -5.97 1.60
C ARG A 194 -21.60 -5.28 2.88
N LYS A 195 -21.04 -5.71 4.00
CA LYS A 195 -21.01 -4.89 5.19
C LYS A 195 -20.24 -3.62 4.84
N PHE A 196 -20.67 -2.49 5.38
CA PHE A 196 -19.96 -1.23 5.13
C PHE A 196 -18.52 -1.32 5.66
N PRO A 197 -17.50 -1.26 4.80
CA PRO A 197 -16.11 -1.42 5.24
C PRO A 197 -15.62 -0.18 5.99
N VAL A 198 -14.90 -0.42 7.09
CA VAL A 198 -14.25 0.58 7.93
C VAL A 198 -12.76 0.26 7.97
N ALA A 199 -11.90 1.22 7.67
CA ALA A 199 -10.46 1.05 7.84
C ALA A 199 -10.09 1.16 9.33
N LEU A 200 -9.27 0.23 9.82
CA LEU A 200 -8.79 0.20 11.20
C LEU A 200 -7.25 0.09 11.21
N SER A 201 -6.55 1.08 11.72
CA SER A 201 -5.11 0.97 11.94
C SER A 201 -4.80 0.25 13.24
N MET A 202 -3.79 -0.64 13.25
CA MET A 202 -3.37 -1.37 14.44
C MET A 202 -1.87 -1.71 14.44
N LEU A 203 -1.34 -1.97 15.63
CA LEU A 203 -0.02 -2.55 15.86
C LEU A 203 -0.11 -3.48 17.08
N GLY A 204 0.88 -4.36 17.28
CA GLY A 204 0.90 -5.33 18.39
C GLY A 204 0.57 -4.73 19.76
N THR A 205 1.04 -3.54 20.04
CA THR A 205 0.88 -2.84 21.34
C THR A 205 -0.51 -2.23 21.60
N VAL A 206 -1.39 -2.21 20.58
CA VAL A 206 -2.81 -1.81 20.71
C VAL A 206 -3.77 -2.92 20.27
N THR A 207 -3.30 -4.15 20.20
CA THR A 207 -4.09 -5.30 19.69
C THR A 207 -5.37 -5.52 20.50
N GLN A 208 -5.34 -5.39 21.81
CA GLN A 208 -6.53 -5.60 22.66
C GLN A 208 -7.64 -4.60 22.29
N GLY A 209 -7.31 -3.32 22.20
CA GLY A 209 -8.25 -2.27 21.79
C GLY A 209 -8.76 -2.48 20.36
N ALA A 210 -7.86 -2.79 19.42
CA ALA A 210 -8.23 -3.03 18.02
C ALA A 210 -9.18 -4.23 17.86
N MET A 211 -8.96 -5.34 18.60
CA MET A 211 -9.83 -6.50 18.56
C MET A 211 -11.21 -6.21 19.14
N ARG A 212 -11.29 -5.39 20.20
CA ARG A 212 -12.57 -4.91 20.73
C ARG A 212 -13.29 -4.04 19.72
N ALA A 213 -12.61 -3.04 19.14
CA ALA A 213 -13.17 -2.16 18.12
C ALA A 213 -13.73 -2.96 16.94
N LYS A 214 -12.98 -3.96 16.46
CA LYS A 214 -13.41 -4.85 15.37
C LYS A 214 -14.67 -5.63 15.71
N ARG A 215 -14.78 -6.13 16.95
CA ARG A 215 -15.99 -6.84 17.42
C ARG A 215 -17.20 -5.91 17.46
N LEU A 216 -17.07 -4.72 18.09
CA LEU A 216 -18.14 -3.75 18.20
C LEU A 216 -18.64 -3.25 16.85
N LEU A 217 -17.73 -2.94 15.93
CA LEU A 217 -18.09 -2.55 14.57
C LEU A 217 -18.86 -3.65 13.85
N ARG A 218 -18.45 -4.92 14.01
CA ARG A 218 -19.15 -6.07 13.44
C ARG A 218 -20.57 -6.21 13.99
N GLU A 219 -20.75 -6.06 15.30
CA GLU A 219 -22.07 -6.09 15.96
C GLU A 219 -23.01 -4.99 15.44
N LYS A 220 -22.44 -3.85 15.07
CA LYS A 220 -23.16 -2.72 14.45
C LYS A 220 -23.30 -2.83 12.91
N GLY A 221 -22.94 -3.96 12.30
CA GLY A 221 -23.12 -4.21 10.87
C GLY A 221 -21.98 -3.73 9.96
N TYR A 222 -20.87 -3.26 10.50
CA TYR A 222 -19.69 -2.85 9.75
C TYR A 222 -18.66 -3.97 9.63
N ASP A 223 -17.80 -3.90 8.60
CA ASP A 223 -16.65 -4.79 8.43
C ASP A 223 -15.36 -4.02 8.64
N ALA A 224 -14.71 -4.22 9.78
CA ALA A 224 -13.46 -3.55 10.12
C ALA A 224 -12.27 -4.28 9.49
N ILE A 225 -11.61 -3.64 8.53
CA ILE A 225 -10.43 -4.12 7.83
C ILE A 225 -9.20 -3.54 8.50
N ALA A 226 -8.38 -4.41 9.10
CA ALA A 226 -7.22 -4.00 9.88
C ALA A 226 -5.97 -3.84 9.01
N PHE A 227 -5.25 -2.73 9.20
CA PHE A 227 -3.96 -2.43 8.58
C PHE A 227 -2.87 -2.36 9.65
N HIS A 228 -1.82 -3.15 9.48
CA HIS A 228 -0.74 -3.24 10.44
C HIS A 228 0.27 -2.10 10.22
N GLN A 229 0.44 -1.24 11.23
CA GLN A 229 1.23 -0.02 11.15
C GLN A 229 2.74 -0.32 11.32
N ASN A 230 3.34 -0.90 10.27
CA ASN A 230 4.75 -1.31 10.22
C ASN A 230 5.53 -0.66 9.07
N GLY A 231 5.11 0.53 8.64
CA GLY A 231 5.71 1.29 7.55
C GLY A 231 5.05 1.07 6.18
N THR A 232 4.47 -0.09 5.94
CA THR A 232 3.75 -0.40 4.69
C THR A 232 2.24 -0.42 4.86
N GLY A 233 1.75 -0.80 6.04
CA GLY A 233 0.32 -0.91 6.32
C GLY A 233 -0.40 0.43 6.33
N GLY A 234 0.24 1.50 6.83
CA GLY A 234 -0.30 2.85 6.74
C GLY A 234 -0.42 3.35 5.31
N ILE A 235 0.58 3.09 4.47
CA ILE A 235 0.53 3.42 3.04
C ILE A 235 -0.61 2.68 2.35
N ALA A 236 -0.72 1.36 2.57
CA ALA A 236 -1.80 0.54 2.01
C ALA A 236 -3.18 1.05 2.43
N MET A 237 -3.34 1.42 3.72
CA MET A 237 -4.59 1.99 4.23
C MET A 237 -4.95 3.30 3.52
N GLU A 238 -4.01 4.24 3.43
CA GLU A 238 -4.22 5.53 2.76
C GLU A 238 -4.56 5.36 1.26
N GLU A 239 -3.91 4.42 0.56
CA GLU A 239 -4.20 4.11 -0.83
C GLU A 239 -5.61 3.53 -1.00
N MET A 240 -6.01 2.57 -0.16
CA MET A 240 -7.36 1.99 -0.19
C MET A 240 -8.45 3.02 0.16
N ILE A 241 -8.14 3.97 1.07
CA ILE A 241 -9.04 5.08 1.37
C ILE A 241 -9.21 5.96 0.10
N ARG A 242 -8.11 6.30 -0.61
CA ARG A 242 -8.19 7.07 -1.86
C ARG A 242 -8.96 6.35 -2.98
N GLU A 243 -8.97 5.03 -2.99
CA GLU A 243 -9.80 4.22 -3.90
C GLU A 243 -11.30 4.26 -3.52
N GLY A 244 -11.70 4.94 -2.44
CA GLY A 244 -13.09 5.11 -2.02
C GLY A 244 -13.75 3.84 -1.45
N ILE A 245 -12.95 2.90 -0.97
CA ILE A 245 -13.43 1.60 -0.47
C ILE A 245 -14.18 1.75 0.86
N PHE A 246 -13.76 2.69 1.73
CA PHE A 246 -14.21 2.77 3.11
C PHE A 246 -15.31 3.80 3.35
N LYS A 247 -16.23 3.47 4.27
CA LYS A 247 -17.29 4.36 4.76
C LYS A 247 -16.86 5.20 5.97
N GLY A 248 -15.81 4.77 6.66
CA GLY A 248 -15.25 5.46 7.81
C GLY A 248 -13.86 4.92 8.13
N VAL A 249 -13.12 5.68 8.93
CA VAL A 249 -11.77 5.35 9.37
C VAL A 249 -11.68 5.43 10.89
N LEU A 250 -11.29 4.33 11.52
CA LEU A 250 -10.82 4.30 12.90
C LEU A 250 -9.29 4.24 12.90
N ASP A 251 -8.66 5.39 12.99
CA ASP A 251 -7.21 5.48 13.05
C ASP A 251 -6.73 5.35 14.49
N LEU A 252 -6.72 4.11 14.97
CA LEU A 252 -6.41 3.77 16.35
C LEU A 252 -4.91 3.76 16.65
N ASN A 253 -4.07 3.69 15.61
CA ASN A 253 -2.61 3.59 15.76
C ASN A 253 -1.88 4.50 14.78
N LEU A 254 -1.10 5.42 15.32
CA LEU A 254 -0.30 6.39 14.56
C LEU A 254 1.22 6.20 14.75
N HIS A 255 1.63 4.99 15.14
CA HIS A 255 3.03 4.64 15.36
C HIS A 255 3.97 5.13 14.26
N GLU A 256 3.58 4.93 13.00
CA GLU A 256 4.41 5.30 11.84
C GLU A 256 4.78 6.79 11.79
N LEU A 257 3.96 7.69 12.37
CA LEU A 257 4.30 9.12 12.43
C LEU A 257 5.50 9.35 13.38
N GLY A 258 5.45 8.79 14.58
CA GLY A 258 6.55 8.89 15.53
C GLY A 258 7.81 8.18 15.05
N ASP A 259 7.63 7.01 14.45
CA ASP A 259 8.72 6.21 13.87
C ASP A 259 9.43 6.96 12.73
N SER A 260 8.66 7.66 11.88
CA SER A 260 9.20 8.48 10.79
C SER A 260 10.02 9.67 11.32
N VAL A 261 9.58 10.33 12.39
CA VAL A 261 10.30 11.44 13.01
C VAL A 261 11.63 10.98 13.62
N ALA A 262 11.64 9.78 14.19
CA ALA A 262 12.82 9.18 14.82
C ALA A 262 13.69 8.32 13.88
N ASN A 263 13.38 8.26 12.57
CA ASN A 263 14.02 7.41 11.58
C ASN A 263 14.06 5.91 11.99
N GLY A 264 12.97 5.41 12.53
CA GLY A 264 12.81 4.00 12.88
C GLY A 264 12.55 3.10 11.67
N LEU A 265 12.48 1.79 11.91
CA LEU A 265 12.32 0.78 10.86
C LEU A 265 10.94 0.82 10.15
N HIS A 266 9.95 1.44 10.77
CA HIS A 266 8.61 1.60 10.22
C HIS A 266 8.38 3.00 9.59
N ALA A 267 9.43 3.73 9.31
CA ALA A 267 9.45 5.13 8.85
C ALA A 267 9.09 5.36 7.38
N SER A 268 8.45 4.42 6.70
CA SER A 268 8.28 4.47 5.23
C SER A 268 7.08 5.27 4.72
N ILE A 269 6.38 6.02 5.58
CA ILE A 269 5.05 6.60 5.27
C ILE A 269 5.04 7.89 4.46
N GLY A 270 6.18 8.55 4.25
CA GLY A 270 6.21 9.85 3.57
C GLY A 270 5.19 10.85 4.11
N ASP A 271 4.74 11.79 3.27
CA ASP A 271 3.79 12.84 3.67
C ASP A 271 2.30 12.42 3.55
N GLY A 272 2.03 11.20 3.10
CA GLY A 272 0.66 10.75 2.77
C GLY A 272 -0.16 10.21 3.95
N ARG A 273 0.43 9.91 5.11
CA ARG A 273 -0.26 9.32 6.26
C ARG A 273 -1.21 10.31 6.93
N LEU A 274 -2.40 9.88 7.32
CA LEU A 274 -3.44 10.68 7.99
C LEU A 274 -4.01 11.81 7.10
N THR A 275 -4.02 11.62 5.77
CA THR A 275 -4.48 12.65 4.82
C THR A 275 -5.66 12.24 3.95
N ALA A 276 -5.76 10.96 3.56
CA ALA A 276 -6.73 10.53 2.55
C ALA A 276 -8.19 10.66 3.01
N ALA A 277 -8.50 10.24 4.24
CA ALA A 277 -9.85 10.33 4.78
C ALA A 277 -10.33 11.79 4.84
N GLY A 278 -9.48 12.68 5.38
CA GLY A 278 -9.78 14.10 5.44
C GLY A 278 -9.98 14.74 4.07
N ALA A 279 -9.12 14.43 3.09
CA ALA A 279 -9.20 14.97 1.73
C ALA A 279 -10.50 14.56 1.01
N LEU A 280 -10.97 13.33 1.23
CA LEU A 280 -12.18 12.78 0.63
C LEU A 280 -13.47 13.07 1.43
N GLY A 281 -13.36 13.71 2.60
CA GLY A 281 -14.50 13.97 3.46
C GLY A 281 -15.08 12.73 4.14
N ILE A 282 -14.32 11.64 4.21
CA ILE A 282 -14.73 10.39 4.88
C ILE A 282 -14.67 10.60 6.41
N PRO A 283 -15.72 10.19 7.15
CA PRO A 283 -15.71 10.23 8.60
C PRO A 283 -14.52 9.51 9.21
N GLN A 284 -13.80 10.17 10.12
CA GLN A 284 -12.66 9.59 10.81
C GLN A 284 -12.63 9.88 12.31
N VAL A 285 -12.25 8.88 13.07
CA VAL A 285 -11.91 9.00 14.48
C VAL A 285 -10.44 8.63 14.64
N VAL A 286 -9.69 9.49 15.31
CA VAL A 286 -8.22 9.42 15.38
C VAL A 286 -7.76 9.33 16.82
N VAL A 287 -6.89 8.37 17.10
CA VAL A 287 -6.27 8.15 18.41
C VAL A 287 -4.76 8.02 18.22
N PRO A 288 -3.92 8.73 19.02
CA PRO A 288 -2.45 8.67 18.87
C PRO A 288 -1.85 7.37 19.46
N GLY A 289 -2.40 6.21 19.09
CA GLY A 289 -1.90 4.94 19.58
C GLY A 289 -0.46 4.67 19.15
N SER A 290 0.34 4.20 20.09
CA SER A 290 1.77 3.86 19.89
C SER A 290 2.63 4.99 19.32
N ILE A 291 2.22 6.22 19.47
CA ILE A 291 2.86 7.41 18.89
C ILE A 291 4.19 7.77 19.54
N ASN A 292 4.45 7.27 20.73
CA ASN A 292 5.49 7.73 21.63
C ASN A 292 6.77 6.85 21.65
N TYR A 293 6.91 5.93 20.71
CA TYR A 293 8.14 5.15 20.54
C TYR A 293 8.40 4.85 19.06
N ALA A 294 9.66 4.59 18.73
CA ALA A 294 10.10 4.09 17.44
C ALA A 294 10.55 2.63 17.54
N VAL A 295 10.38 1.87 16.45
CA VAL A 295 10.94 0.52 16.31
C VAL A 295 12.33 0.62 15.70
N MET A 296 13.31 0.11 16.42
CA MET A 296 14.72 0.09 16.03
C MET A 296 15.24 -1.36 15.91
N GLY A 297 16.43 -1.53 15.39
CA GLY A 297 17.10 -2.82 15.29
C GLY A 297 17.46 -3.46 16.63
N PRO A 298 18.23 -4.57 16.62
CA PRO A 298 18.75 -5.19 17.84
C PRO A 298 19.47 -4.19 18.74
N VAL A 299 19.33 -4.34 20.05
CA VAL A 299 19.91 -3.40 21.05
C VAL A 299 21.42 -3.19 20.86
N GLU A 300 22.12 -4.23 20.41
CA GLU A 300 23.57 -4.19 20.19
C GLU A 300 23.97 -3.29 19.02
N THR A 301 23.03 -3.04 18.09
CA THR A 301 23.26 -2.19 16.91
C THR A 301 22.88 -0.74 17.12
N LEU A 302 22.21 -0.42 18.24
CA LEU A 302 21.80 0.95 18.53
C LEU A 302 22.99 1.83 18.85
N LEU A 303 22.92 3.09 18.39
CA LEU A 303 23.88 4.12 18.77
C LEU A 303 23.89 4.38 20.28
N PRO A 304 25.01 4.76 20.89
CA PRO A 304 25.09 4.98 22.35
C PRO A 304 24.01 5.91 22.88
N GLU A 305 23.77 7.04 22.22
CA GLU A 305 22.76 8.05 22.59
C GLU A 305 21.31 7.52 22.55
N ILE A 306 21.05 6.51 21.71
CA ILE A 306 19.73 5.85 21.65
C ILE A 306 19.58 4.86 22.79
N ARG A 307 20.69 4.18 23.20
CA ARG A 307 20.67 3.22 24.33
C ARG A 307 20.45 3.91 25.69
N GLU A 308 20.73 5.20 25.79
CA GLU A 308 20.45 5.99 27.01
C GLU A 308 18.96 6.31 27.19
N ARG A 309 18.16 6.18 26.12
CA ARG A 309 16.70 6.39 26.20
C ARG A 309 15.98 5.23 26.88
N LYS A 310 14.75 5.46 27.33
CA LYS A 310 13.88 4.32 27.73
C LYS A 310 13.64 3.42 26.52
N TYR A 311 13.93 2.14 26.64
CA TYR A 311 13.64 1.17 25.59
C TYR A 311 13.13 -0.16 26.16
N ILE A 312 12.49 -0.94 25.30
CA ILE A 312 12.03 -2.30 25.60
C ILE A 312 12.51 -3.20 24.47
N VAL A 313 13.22 -4.28 24.79
CA VAL A 313 13.57 -5.32 23.83
C VAL A 313 12.29 -6.12 23.52
N HIS A 314 11.81 -5.98 22.28
CA HIS A 314 10.61 -6.69 21.82
C HIS A 314 10.93 -8.15 21.47
N ASN A 315 12.03 -8.35 20.75
CA ASN A 315 12.61 -9.64 20.42
C ASN A 315 14.10 -9.46 20.03
N SER A 316 14.75 -10.52 19.57
CA SER A 316 16.16 -10.47 19.17
C SER A 316 16.48 -9.53 17.99
N GLN A 317 15.49 -9.07 17.25
CA GLN A 317 15.66 -8.23 16.07
C GLN A 317 15.11 -6.82 16.23
N LEU A 318 14.26 -6.58 17.22
CA LEU A 318 13.50 -5.33 17.35
C LEU A 318 13.54 -4.79 18.78
N THR A 319 13.82 -3.50 18.88
CA THR A 319 13.80 -2.72 20.13
C THR A 319 12.82 -1.56 19.99
N LEU A 320 11.92 -1.41 20.94
CA LEU A 320 11.00 -0.27 21.02
C LEU A 320 11.69 0.83 21.83
N VAL A 321 12.05 1.92 21.19
CA VAL A 321 12.80 3.04 21.79
C VAL A 321 11.88 4.23 21.94
N ARG A 322 11.75 4.75 23.18
CA ARG A 322 10.90 5.92 23.43
C ARG A 322 11.42 7.15 22.69
N LEU A 323 10.51 7.94 22.14
CA LEU A 323 10.80 9.22 21.50
C LEU A 323 11.31 10.24 22.51
N THR A 324 12.20 11.14 22.06
CA THR A 324 12.59 12.32 22.84
C THR A 324 11.46 13.34 22.94
N ARG A 325 11.60 14.32 23.82
CA ARG A 325 10.64 15.43 23.95
C ARG A 325 10.47 16.22 22.66
N GLU A 326 11.57 16.48 21.95
CA GLU A 326 11.58 17.18 20.67
C GLU A 326 10.90 16.37 19.58
N GLU A 327 11.18 15.06 19.51
CA GLU A 327 10.52 14.13 18.58
C GLU A 327 9.02 14.05 18.84
N LEU A 328 8.59 13.98 20.11
CA LEU A 328 7.18 13.99 20.50
C LEU A 328 6.47 15.28 20.08
N GLN A 329 7.07 16.44 20.34
CA GLN A 329 6.51 17.74 19.94
C GLN A 329 6.38 17.84 18.42
N ARG A 330 7.42 17.46 17.70
CA ARG A 330 7.42 17.48 16.24
C ARG A 330 6.34 16.54 15.65
N THR A 331 6.20 15.35 16.23
CA THR A 331 5.15 14.39 15.82
C THR A 331 3.76 14.94 16.07
N ALA A 332 3.55 15.62 17.20
CA ALA A 332 2.27 16.25 17.55
C ALA A 332 1.88 17.35 16.55
N VAL A 333 2.83 18.20 16.17
CA VAL A 333 2.60 19.27 15.17
C VAL A 333 2.24 18.67 13.80
N ILE A 334 3.01 17.68 13.34
CA ILE A 334 2.71 16.98 12.07
C ILE A 334 1.30 16.37 12.09
N MET A 335 0.89 15.76 13.21
CA MET A 335 -0.45 15.20 13.35
C MET A 335 -1.52 16.30 13.25
N ALA A 336 -1.35 17.41 13.96
CA ALA A 336 -2.30 18.54 13.95
C ALA A 336 -2.42 19.15 12.55
N ASP A 337 -1.29 19.41 11.87
CA ASP A 337 -1.27 20.02 10.53
C ASP A 337 -2.05 19.17 9.53
N ARG A 338 -1.88 17.84 9.57
CA ARG A 338 -2.60 16.91 8.69
C ARG A 338 -4.09 16.86 9.00
N LEU A 339 -4.45 16.83 10.28
CA LEU A 339 -5.86 16.83 10.69
C LEU A 339 -6.57 18.15 10.35
N ASN A 340 -5.87 19.28 10.45
CA ASN A 340 -6.43 20.60 10.10
C ASN A 340 -6.79 20.73 8.61
N MET A 341 -6.27 19.87 7.75
CA MET A 341 -6.64 19.81 6.33
C MET A 341 -7.91 18.99 6.07
N ALA A 342 -8.49 18.35 7.09
CA ALA A 342 -9.66 17.48 6.91
C ALA A 342 -10.90 18.27 6.51
N LYS A 343 -11.64 17.75 5.51
CA LYS A 343 -12.89 18.33 4.99
C LYS A 343 -14.14 17.62 5.53
N GLY A 344 -13.97 16.44 6.13
CA GLY A 344 -15.04 15.62 6.67
C GLY A 344 -15.08 15.56 8.18
N PRO A 345 -16.08 14.91 8.76
CA PRO A 345 -16.18 14.72 10.20
C PRO A 345 -14.92 14.06 10.76
N THR A 346 -14.25 14.76 11.67
CA THR A 346 -13.01 14.31 12.29
C THR A 346 -13.12 14.49 13.79
N HIS A 347 -12.73 13.51 14.60
CA HIS A 347 -12.72 13.58 16.07
C HIS A 347 -11.43 12.97 16.61
N VAL A 348 -10.78 13.67 17.51
CA VAL A 348 -9.55 13.19 18.16
C VAL A 348 -9.85 12.75 19.59
N PHE A 349 -9.45 11.53 19.94
CA PHE A 349 -9.54 11.01 21.31
C PHE A 349 -8.15 10.75 21.87
N ILE A 350 -7.91 11.20 23.09
CA ILE A 350 -6.63 11.06 23.78
C ILE A 350 -6.78 10.17 25.01
N PRO A 351 -6.10 9.02 25.07
CA PRO A 351 -6.07 8.17 26.26
C PRO A 351 -5.03 8.69 27.24
N LEU A 352 -5.47 9.28 28.37
CA LEU A 352 -4.58 9.90 29.36
C LEU A 352 -3.72 8.90 30.15
N ARG A 353 -4.11 7.61 30.16
CA ARG A 353 -3.35 6.54 30.85
C ARG A 353 -2.46 5.73 29.88
N GLY A 354 -2.05 6.35 28.77
CA GLY A 354 -1.05 5.83 27.86
C GLY A 354 -1.58 5.38 26.50
N PHE A 355 -0.69 5.50 25.53
CA PHE A 355 -0.93 5.32 24.11
C PHE A 355 -0.72 3.90 23.59
N SER A 356 -0.29 2.96 24.48
CA SER A 356 0.02 1.60 24.10
C SER A 356 0.13 0.66 25.32
N TYR A 357 0.23 -0.64 25.09
CA TYR A 357 0.44 -1.63 26.16
C TYR A 357 1.69 -1.34 27.02
N PRO A 358 2.89 -1.05 26.47
CA PRO A 358 4.06 -0.73 27.27
C PRO A 358 4.01 0.68 27.91
N ASP A 359 3.12 1.54 27.46
CA ASP A 359 2.89 2.90 27.98
C ASP A 359 1.63 2.90 28.87
N HIS A 360 1.74 2.30 30.03
CA HIS A 360 0.70 2.20 31.05
C HIS A 360 1.35 2.37 32.42
N PRO A 361 0.69 2.92 33.45
CA PRO A 361 1.24 2.99 34.80
C PRO A 361 1.89 1.68 35.25
N GLY A 362 3.16 1.75 35.66
CA GLY A 362 3.96 0.57 36.05
C GLY A 362 4.64 -0.19 34.91
N ARG A 363 4.52 0.24 33.65
CA ARG A 363 5.21 -0.35 32.48
C ARG A 363 6.43 0.47 32.05
N GLY A 364 7.31 -0.14 31.26
CA GLY A 364 8.62 0.41 30.92
C GLY A 364 8.62 1.72 30.10
N HIS A 365 7.57 1.96 29.31
CA HIS A 365 7.43 3.20 28.53
C HIS A 365 6.58 4.26 29.22
N TRP A 366 6.00 3.97 30.39
CA TRP A 366 5.16 4.95 31.09
C TRP A 366 5.93 6.21 31.47
N ASP A 367 5.45 7.33 30.97
CA ASP A 367 5.95 8.66 31.25
C ASP A 367 4.85 9.71 31.08
N PRO A 368 4.09 10.04 32.15
CA PRO A 368 2.95 10.94 32.04
C PRO A 368 3.37 12.40 31.75
N GLU A 369 4.60 12.81 32.10
CA GLU A 369 5.11 14.14 31.83
C GLU A 369 5.32 14.34 30.32
N ASP A 370 6.02 13.39 29.69
CA ASP A 370 6.29 13.41 28.24
C ASP A 370 5.01 13.15 27.41
N ASN A 371 4.11 12.28 27.89
CA ASN A 371 2.80 12.14 27.27
C ASN A 371 1.99 13.43 27.35
N GLY A 372 2.02 14.13 28.49
CA GLY A 372 1.39 15.44 28.65
C GLY A 372 2.00 16.53 27.77
N LEU A 373 3.30 16.46 27.48
CA LEU A 373 3.97 17.35 26.54
C LEU A 373 3.46 17.14 25.12
N PHE A 374 3.35 15.89 24.65
CA PHE A 374 2.74 15.55 23.36
C PHE A 374 1.31 16.08 23.26
N ILE A 375 0.48 15.85 24.28
CA ILE A 375 -0.93 16.27 24.33
C ILE A 375 -1.04 17.79 24.17
N ARG A 376 -0.25 18.56 24.90
CA ARG A 376 -0.24 20.04 24.81
C ARG A 376 0.23 20.51 23.43
N ALA A 377 1.29 19.87 22.88
CA ALA A 377 1.83 20.21 21.57
C ALA A 377 0.86 19.89 20.43
N LEU A 378 0.04 18.86 20.57
CA LEU A 378 -1.03 18.52 19.63
C LEU A 378 -2.20 19.51 19.70
N LYS A 379 -2.66 19.79 20.92
CA LYS A 379 -3.85 20.62 21.17
C LYS A 379 -3.70 22.06 20.72
N ALA A 380 -2.50 22.62 20.89
CA ALA A 380 -2.24 24.04 20.62
C ALA A 380 -2.46 24.45 19.14
N PRO A 381 -1.96 23.71 18.13
CA PRO A 381 -2.18 24.02 16.71
C PRO A 381 -3.44 23.39 16.12
N LEU A 382 -4.13 22.49 16.86
CA LEU A 382 -5.32 21.81 16.34
C LEU A 382 -6.49 22.79 16.19
N SER A 383 -7.16 22.75 15.04
CA SER A 383 -8.32 23.61 14.76
C SER A 383 -9.45 23.38 15.77
N SER A 384 -10.05 24.46 16.26
CA SER A 384 -11.21 24.41 17.15
C SER A 384 -12.46 23.79 16.51
N SER A 385 -12.48 23.61 15.20
CA SER A 385 -13.54 22.92 14.48
C SER A 385 -13.45 21.39 14.60
N ILE A 386 -12.32 20.86 15.08
CA ILE A 386 -12.12 19.42 15.28
C ILE A 386 -12.42 19.09 16.75
N PRO A 387 -13.49 18.33 17.04
CA PRO A 387 -13.76 17.81 18.37
C PRO A 387 -12.56 17.06 18.94
N TYR A 388 -12.28 17.29 20.24
CA TYR A 388 -11.12 16.77 20.93
C TYR A 388 -11.48 16.39 22.36
N ASP A 389 -11.38 15.11 22.68
CA ASP A 389 -11.71 14.59 24.02
C ASP A 389 -10.51 13.89 24.66
N GLU A 390 -10.25 14.23 25.92
CA GLU A 390 -9.28 13.58 26.80
C GLU A 390 -10.01 12.62 27.73
N ILE A 391 -9.64 11.32 27.72
CA ILE A 391 -10.30 10.28 28.52
C ILE A 391 -9.30 9.65 29.46
N ASP A 392 -9.61 9.64 30.77
CA ASP A 392 -8.75 9.04 31.81
C ASP A 392 -8.79 7.49 31.77
N ARG A 393 -8.30 6.93 30.67
CA ARG A 393 -8.17 5.51 30.39
C ARG A 393 -6.91 5.24 29.57
N ASN A 394 -6.48 3.94 29.54
CA ASN A 394 -5.49 3.47 28.57
C ASN A 394 -6.18 3.19 27.24
N ILE A 395 -5.44 3.27 26.14
CA ILE A 395 -5.95 2.99 24.80
C ILE A 395 -6.54 1.56 24.65
N ASN A 396 -6.07 0.62 25.45
CA ASN A 396 -6.53 -0.77 25.42
C ASN A 396 -7.71 -1.05 26.37
N ASP A 397 -8.18 -0.04 27.12
CA ASP A 397 -9.33 -0.18 28.02
C ASP A 397 -10.62 -0.29 27.22
N ASP A 398 -11.46 -1.23 27.57
CA ASP A 398 -12.73 -1.50 26.91
C ASP A 398 -13.61 -0.24 26.83
N ALA A 399 -13.75 0.49 27.93
CA ALA A 399 -14.57 1.70 27.98
C ALA A 399 -14.05 2.83 27.08
N PHE A 400 -12.72 2.93 26.87
CA PHE A 400 -12.13 3.88 25.92
C PHE A 400 -12.55 3.52 24.49
N ILE A 401 -12.38 2.25 24.12
CA ILE A 401 -12.69 1.78 22.77
C ILE A 401 -14.19 1.88 22.47
N ASP A 402 -15.05 1.60 23.45
CA ASP A 402 -16.51 1.73 23.30
C ASP A 402 -16.87 3.17 22.89
N THR A 403 -16.34 4.17 23.60
CA THR A 403 -16.55 5.60 23.31
C THR A 403 -16.07 5.97 21.90
N VAL A 404 -14.87 5.52 21.53
CA VAL A 404 -14.24 5.82 20.23
C VAL A 404 -15.03 5.22 19.07
N VAL A 405 -15.47 3.96 19.21
CA VAL A 405 -16.29 3.27 18.19
C VAL A 405 -17.67 3.91 18.06
N GLU A 406 -18.31 4.27 19.17
CA GLU A 406 -19.61 4.96 19.14
C GLU A 406 -19.55 6.31 18.44
N ALA A 407 -18.46 7.08 18.65
CA ALA A 407 -18.26 8.33 17.96
C ALA A 407 -18.15 8.14 16.43
N LEU A 408 -17.36 7.15 15.97
CA LEU A 408 -17.26 6.85 14.55
C LEU A 408 -18.60 6.41 13.96
N VAL A 409 -19.32 5.53 14.64
CA VAL A 409 -20.64 5.05 14.17
C VAL A 409 -21.66 6.18 14.04
N ARG A 410 -21.65 7.15 14.97
CA ARG A 410 -22.47 8.36 14.85
C ARG A 410 -22.14 9.19 13.62
N PHE A 411 -20.87 9.34 13.29
CA PHE A 411 -20.46 10.07 12.08
C PHE A 411 -20.82 9.36 10.78
N MET A 412 -20.87 8.03 10.78
CA MET A 412 -21.26 7.25 9.60
C MET A 412 -22.77 7.16 9.40
N ASN A 413 -23.56 7.45 10.44
CA ASN A 413 -25.04 7.47 10.42
C ASN A 413 -25.54 8.80 11.03
N PRO A 414 -25.37 9.93 10.32
CA PRO A 414 -25.76 11.24 10.80
C PRO A 414 -27.28 11.42 10.94
#